data_d6f479294b5f2172ee6608a46e04ff69
#
_entry.id   d6f479294b5f2172ee6608a46e04ff69
#
_cell.length_a   1.000
_cell.length_b   1.000
_cell.length_c   1.000
_cell.angle_alpha   90.00
_cell.angle_beta   90.00
_cell.angle_gamma   90.00
#
_symmetry.space_group_name_H-M   'P 1'
#
loop_
_entity.id
_entity.type
_entity.pdbx_description
1 polymer ?
#
loop_
_entity_poly.entity_id
_entity_poly.type
_entity_poly.pdbx_seq_one_letter_code
_entity_poly.pdbx_strand_id
1 'polypeptide(L)'
;MALIDTRDLYKIYQVGDVEVRALNGVSVAIEQGEFVAVMGPSGSGKSTFMNILGCLDKPTRGTYILDGIDVTATDLSKLAGVRNRKIGFVFQGFNLIKRTSALENVELPMIYNHTPAAQRRKKAMQALEAVGLAQRADHLPNQLSGGQQQRVAIARSLVCDAPIIFADEPTGNLDTKMSIEVMDLFTRLNKEMGKTIILITHEPDIAQYATRLIKFKDGQKISDEKQIPCGAACMPKEDK
;
A
#
# COMPACT_ATOMS: atom_id res chain seq x y z
N MET A 1 -0.35 8.53 -19.57
CA MET A 1 0.11 9.56 -18.60
C MET A 1 0.30 8.83 -17.30
N ALA A 2 1.49 8.92 -16.69
CA ALA A 2 1.78 8.17 -15.47
C ALA A 2 0.79 8.53 -14.35
N LEU A 3 0.33 7.54 -13.61
CA LEU A 3 -0.51 7.72 -12.43
C LEU A 3 0.28 8.34 -11.27
N ILE A 4 1.55 7.96 -11.16
CA ILE A 4 2.54 8.53 -10.25
C ILE A 4 3.73 8.99 -11.09
N ASP A 5 4.12 10.26 -11.00
CA ASP A 5 5.32 10.80 -11.62
C ASP A 5 6.12 11.57 -10.56
N THR A 6 7.31 11.07 -10.25
CA THR A 6 8.24 11.70 -9.31
C THR A 6 9.52 12.08 -10.04
N ARG A 7 10.03 13.29 -9.79
CA ARG A 7 11.27 13.80 -10.39
C ARG A 7 12.16 14.40 -9.32
N ASP A 8 13.36 13.86 -9.23
CA ASP A 8 14.42 14.33 -8.34
C ASP A 8 13.96 14.54 -6.90
N LEU A 9 13.25 13.56 -6.34
CA LEU A 9 12.76 13.63 -4.97
C LEU A 9 13.92 13.55 -3.97
N TYR A 10 14.02 14.56 -3.14
CA TYR A 10 14.88 14.58 -1.95
C TYR A 10 14.02 14.65 -0.71
N LYS A 11 14.44 13.90 0.32
CA LYS A 11 13.90 14.07 1.67
C LYS A 11 15.03 14.11 2.66
N ILE A 12 15.11 15.24 3.38
CA ILE A 12 16.13 15.51 4.38
C ILE A 12 15.40 15.76 5.70
N TYR A 13 15.76 14.98 6.71
CA TYR A 13 15.28 15.17 8.08
C TYR A 13 16.39 15.82 8.89
N GLN A 14 16.03 16.82 9.71
CA GLN A 14 16.93 17.40 10.68
C GLN A 14 16.76 16.70 12.03
N VAL A 15 17.81 16.05 12.51
CA VAL A 15 17.81 15.36 13.81
C VAL A 15 18.90 16.02 14.70
N GLY A 16 18.50 17.00 15.48
CA GLY A 16 19.45 17.88 16.17
C GLY A 16 20.31 18.62 15.14
N ASP A 17 21.64 18.51 15.26
CA ASP A 17 22.60 19.15 14.35
C ASP A 17 22.96 18.29 13.14
N VAL A 18 22.37 17.10 12.99
CA VAL A 18 22.68 16.15 11.92
C VAL A 18 21.59 16.15 10.84
N GLU A 19 21.99 16.27 9.58
CA GLU A 19 21.11 16.05 8.43
C GLU A 19 21.09 14.57 8.02
N VAL A 20 19.91 13.97 8.02
CA VAL A 20 19.70 12.61 7.50
C VAL A 20 19.01 12.69 6.14
N ARG A 21 19.72 12.32 5.07
CA ARG A 21 19.22 12.29 3.70
C ARG A 21 18.52 10.95 3.45
N ALA A 22 17.23 10.91 3.72
CA ALA A 22 16.43 9.70 3.56
C ALA A 22 16.08 9.39 2.11
N LEU A 23 15.96 10.42 1.24
CA LEU A 23 15.89 10.27 -0.22
C LEU A 23 16.87 11.24 -0.88
N ASN A 24 17.51 10.79 -1.97
CA ASN A 24 18.58 11.51 -2.65
C ASN A 24 18.42 11.43 -4.19
N GLY A 25 17.50 12.25 -4.75
CA GLY A 25 17.28 12.37 -6.19
C GLY A 25 16.51 11.21 -6.80
N VAL A 26 15.45 10.73 -6.14
CA VAL A 26 14.65 9.61 -6.64
C VAL A 26 13.65 10.06 -7.69
N SER A 27 13.73 9.46 -8.90
CA SER A 27 12.78 9.67 -10.00
C SER A 27 12.17 8.35 -10.43
N VAL A 28 10.83 8.25 -10.36
CA VAL A 28 10.05 7.06 -10.72
C VAL A 28 8.74 7.49 -11.35
N ALA A 29 8.38 6.86 -12.46
CA ALA A 29 7.05 6.96 -13.06
C ALA A 29 6.35 5.60 -12.96
N ILE A 30 5.09 5.57 -12.48
CA ILE A 30 4.28 4.35 -12.36
C ILE A 30 2.99 4.59 -13.13
N GLU A 31 2.69 3.68 -14.05
CA GLU A 31 1.46 3.73 -14.85
C GLU A 31 0.29 3.07 -14.08
N GLN A 32 -0.92 3.41 -14.50
CA GLN A 32 -2.11 2.78 -13.95
C GLN A 32 -2.12 1.28 -14.25
N GLY A 33 -2.49 0.48 -13.24
CA GLY A 33 -2.57 -0.98 -13.35
C GLY A 33 -1.22 -1.70 -13.21
N GLU A 34 -0.10 -0.99 -12.97
CA GLU A 34 1.16 -1.67 -12.64
C GLU A 34 1.11 -2.32 -11.26
N PHE A 35 1.78 -3.45 -11.12
CA PHE A 35 2.12 -4.05 -9.84
C PHE A 35 3.62 -3.92 -9.62
N VAL A 36 4.01 -3.02 -8.74
CA VAL A 36 5.41 -2.64 -8.49
C VAL A 36 5.83 -3.11 -7.11
N ALA A 37 6.95 -3.82 -7.02
CA ALA A 37 7.62 -4.10 -5.75
C ALA A 37 8.79 -3.12 -5.55
N VAL A 38 8.89 -2.57 -4.34
CA VAL A 38 10.00 -1.72 -3.90
C VAL A 38 10.78 -2.47 -2.83
N MET A 39 12.02 -2.81 -3.13
CA MET A 39 12.93 -3.58 -2.25
C MET A 39 14.16 -2.80 -1.86
N GLY A 40 14.83 -3.25 -0.79
CA GLY A 40 16.12 -2.74 -0.34
C GLY A 40 16.33 -3.03 1.15
N PRO A 41 17.55 -2.88 1.67
CA PRO A 41 17.85 -3.12 3.08
C PRO A 41 17.10 -2.14 4.00
N SER A 42 17.08 -2.43 5.30
CA SER A 42 16.57 -1.49 6.30
C SER A 42 17.33 -0.16 6.21
N GLY A 43 16.63 0.96 6.36
CA GLY A 43 17.23 2.29 6.25
C GLY A 43 17.51 2.78 4.82
N SER A 44 17.20 2.02 3.76
CA SER A 44 17.46 2.43 2.38
C SER A 44 16.53 3.53 1.82
N GLY A 45 15.55 4.01 2.61
CA GLY A 45 14.63 5.08 2.20
C GLY A 45 13.26 4.62 1.71
N LYS A 46 12.94 3.30 1.66
CA LYS A 46 11.67 2.76 1.15
C LYS A 46 10.43 3.32 1.87
N SER A 47 10.44 3.29 3.20
CA SER A 47 9.31 3.81 4.01
C SER A 47 9.15 5.32 3.85
N THR A 48 10.25 6.07 3.71
CA THR A 48 10.21 7.51 3.41
C THR A 48 9.63 7.75 2.02
N PHE A 49 10.05 6.96 1.02
CA PHE A 49 9.49 7.04 -0.33
C PHE A 49 8.00 6.73 -0.34
N MET A 50 7.58 5.65 0.35
CA MET A 50 6.16 5.32 0.49
C MET A 50 5.36 6.42 1.19
N ASN A 51 5.90 7.00 2.27
CA ASN A 51 5.22 8.08 2.99
C ASN A 51 4.98 9.31 2.09
N ILE A 52 5.95 9.65 1.25
CA ILE A 52 5.79 10.75 0.28
C ILE A 52 4.78 10.38 -0.79
N LEU A 53 4.91 9.20 -1.43
CA LEU A 53 3.95 8.74 -2.43
C LEU A 53 2.55 8.60 -1.85
N GLY A 54 2.46 8.18 -0.59
CA GLY A 54 1.22 8.05 0.16
C GLY A 54 0.61 9.37 0.63
N CYS A 55 1.20 10.52 0.31
CA CYS A 55 0.77 11.84 0.79
C CYS A 55 0.70 11.92 2.34
N LEU A 56 1.55 11.16 3.04
CA LEU A 56 1.72 11.21 4.49
C LEU A 56 2.80 12.21 4.89
N ASP A 57 3.75 12.48 3.98
CA ASP A 57 4.83 13.44 4.13
C ASP A 57 5.08 14.16 2.80
N LYS A 58 5.85 15.25 2.83
CA LYS A 58 6.25 15.99 1.64
C LYS A 58 7.75 15.84 1.37
N PRO A 59 8.16 15.84 0.08
CA PRO A 59 9.57 15.92 -0.25
C PRO A 59 10.15 17.29 0.18
N THR A 60 11.45 17.32 0.47
CA THR A 60 12.18 18.56 0.73
C THR A 60 12.46 19.31 -0.58
N ARG A 61 12.71 18.55 -1.67
CA ARG A 61 12.92 19.07 -3.05
C ARG A 61 12.40 18.05 -4.06
N GLY A 62 12.26 18.51 -5.29
CA GLY A 62 11.75 17.72 -6.41
C GLY A 62 10.27 17.91 -6.61
N THR A 63 9.69 17.17 -7.54
CA THR A 63 8.26 17.25 -7.89
C THR A 63 7.60 15.88 -7.76
N TYR A 64 6.36 15.89 -7.34
CA TYR A 64 5.52 14.70 -7.26
C TYR A 64 4.12 15.01 -7.81
N ILE A 65 3.76 14.36 -8.91
CA ILE A 65 2.44 14.42 -9.53
C ILE A 65 1.73 13.09 -9.26
N LEU A 66 0.54 13.13 -8.68
CA LEU A 66 -0.33 12.00 -8.42
C LEU A 66 -1.64 12.18 -9.19
N ASP A 67 -1.87 11.37 -10.21
CA ASP A 67 -3.08 11.42 -11.05
C ASP A 67 -3.41 12.86 -11.51
N GLY A 68 -2.40 13.56 -12.04
CA GLY A 68 -2.48 14.95 -12.51
C GLY A 68 -2.46 16.02 -11.40
N ILE A 69 -2.42 15.62 -10.12
CA ILE A 69 -2.39 16.57 -8.99
C ILE A 69 -0.94 16.80 -8.57
N ASP A 70 -0.49 18.05 -8.55
CA ASP A 70 0.81 18.41 -7.98
C ASP A 70 0.75 18.36 -6.45
N VAL A 71 1.25 17.24 -5.89
CA VAL A 71 1.32 16.99 -4.44
C VAL A 71 2.32 17.94 -3.77
N THR A 72 3.39 18.30 -4.47
CA THR A 72 4.46 19.16 -3.95
C THR A 72 3.92 20.57 -3.66
N ALA A 73 3.12 21.11 -4.58
CA ALA A 73 2.49 22.43 -4.45
C ALA A 73 1.22 22.44 -3.57
N THR A 74 0.62 21.26 -3.30
CA THR A 74 -0.64 21.16 -2.55
C THR A 74 -0.41 21.29 -1.05
N ASP A 75 -1.25 22.02 -0.32
CA ASP A 75 -1.19 22.14 1.13
C ASP A 75 -1.44 20.80 1.83
N LEU A 76 -0.76 20.57 2.96
CA LEU A 76 -0.90 19.34 3.76
C LEU A 76 -2.36 19.05 4.18
N SER A 77 -3.14 20.08 4.49
CA SER A 77 -4.55 19.94 4.83
C SER A 77 -5.39 19.36 3.71
N LYS A 78 -5.06 19.70 2.45
CA LYS A 78 -5.75 19.19 1.25
C LYS A 78 -5.27 17.79 0.87
N LEU A 79 -4.04 17.41 1.24
CA LEU A 79 -3.48 16.08 0.93
C LEU A 79 -4.24 14.95 1.61
N ALA A 80 -4.85 15.19 2.78
CA ALA A 80 -5.70 14.19 3.43
C ALA A 80 -6.89 13.77 2.55
N GLY A 81 -7.51 14.74 1.85
CA GLY A 81 -8.60 14.46 0.90
C GLY A 81 -8.12 13.76 -0.38
N VAL A 82 -6.93 14.12 -0.88
CA VAL A 82 -6.31 13.43 -2.02
C VAL A 82 -6.01 11.97 -1.63
N ARG A 83 -5.34 11.76 -0.51
CA ARG A 83 -5.03 10.43 0.03
C ARG A 83 -6.27 9.55 0.15
N ASN A 84 -7.32 10.04 0.77
CA ASN A 84 -8.54 9.28 0.99
C ASN A 84 -9.20 8.82 -0.33
N ARG A 85 -9.15 9.64 -1.39
CA ARG A 85 -9.77 9.32 -2.69
C ARG A 85 -8.86 8.54 -3.64
N LYS A 86 -7.54 8.66 -3.51
CA LYS A 86 -6.59 8.12 -4.49
C LYS A 86 -5.79 6.94 -3.99
N ILE A 87 -5.73 6.74 -2.66
CA ILE A 87 -4.80 5.79 -2.05
C ILE A 87 -5.50 4.94 -0.99
N GLY A 88 -5.40 3.63 -1.12
CA GLY A 88 -5.68 2.66 -0.07
C GLY A 88 -4.39 2.20 0.58
N PHE A 89 -4.37 2.08 1.91
CA PHE A 89 -3.20 1.60 2.66
C PHE A 89 -3.45 0.24 3.30
N VAL A 90 -2.44 -0.61 3.20
CA VAL A 90 -2.34 -1.91 3.88
C VAL A 90 -0.99 -1.98 4.57
N PHE A 91 -0.97 -2.18 5.89
CA PHE A 91 0.24 -2.17 6.72
C PHE A 91 0.51 -3.56 7.31
N GLN A 92 1.76 -3.83 7.64
CA GLN A 92 2.20 -5.04 8.33
C GLN A 92 1.43 -5.31 9.62
N GLY A 93 1.19 -4.26 10.42
CA GLY A 93 0.47 -4.35 11.69
C GLY A 93 -1.06 -4.31 11.58
N PHE A 94 -1.63 -4.49 10.37
CA PHE A 94 -3.07 -4.41 10.04
C PHE A 94 -3.70 -3.04 10.34
N ASN A 95 -3.30 -2.39 11.40
CA ASN A 95 -3.79 -1.07 11.88
C ASN A 95 -5.33 -1.02 11.98
N LEU A 96 -5.93 -2.08 12.52
CA LEU A 96 -7.36 -2.14 12.81
C LEU A 96 -7.65 -1.51 14.18
N ILE A 97 -8.79 -0.83 14.28
CA ILE A 97 -9.29 -0.31 15.56
C ILE A 97 -9.83 -1.50 16.36
N LYS A 98 -9.21 -1.78 17.52
CA LYS A 98 -9.40 -3.01 18.31
C LYS A 98 -10.80 -3.20 18.86
N ARG A 99 -11.56 -2.13 19.08
CA ARG A 99 -12.89 -2.16 19.72
C ARG A 99 -14.04 -1.94 18.72
N THR A 100 -13.76 -2.06 17.43
CA THR A 100 -14.74 -1.95 16.36
C THR A 100 -14.72 -3.23 15.52
N SER A 101 -15.86 -3.59 14.96
CA SER A 101 -16.01 -4.79 14.12
C SER A 101 -15.21 -4.67 12.81
N ALA A 102 -15.09 -5.79 12.09
CA ALA A 102 -14.49 -5.79 10.76
C ALA A 102 -15.23 -4.83 9.82
N LEU A 103 -16.57 -4.84 9.86
CA LEU A 103 -17.40 -3.95 9.05
C LEU A 103 -17.13 -2.48 9.37
N GLU A 104 -17.14 -2.11 10.65
CA GLU A 104 -16.89 -0.73 11.09
C GLU A 104 -15.47 -0.28 10.74
N ASN A 105 -14.47 -1.15 10.83
CA ASN A 105 -13.10 -0.85 10.38
C ASN A 105 -13.07 -0.52 8.87
N VAL A 106 -13.82 -1.27 8.05
CA VAL A 106 -13.90 -1.03 6.61
C VAL A 106 -14.70 0.24 6.29
N GLU A 107 -15.68 0.62 7.10
CA GLU A 107 -16.45 1.86 6.92
C GLU A 107 -15.65 3.14 7.15
N LEU A 108 -14.56 3.09 7.94
CA LEU A 108 -13.82 4.28 8.41
C LEU A 108 -13.43 5.28 7.31
N PRO A 109 -12.83 4.87 6.17
CA PRO A 109 -12.42 5.83 5.14
C PRO A 109 -13.60 6.61 4.55
N MET A 110 -14.78 6.00 4.50
CA MET A 110 -15.99 6.62 3.97
C MET A 110 -16.63 7.62 4.94
N ILE A 111 -16.33 7.54 6.23
CA ILE A 111 -16.77 8.54 7.24
C ILE A 111 -16.11 9.89 6.91
N TYR A 112 -14.81 9.88 6.57
CA TYR A 112 -14.06 11.09 6.18
C TYR A 112 -14.57 11.70 4.86
N ASN A 113 -15.21 10.89 4.00
CA ASN A 113 -15.84 11.35 2.76
C ASN A 113 -17.31 11.76 2.95
N HIS A 114 -17.80 11.84 4.19
CA HIS A 114 -19.19 12.16 4.53
C HIS A 114 -20.22 11.27 3.81
N THR A 115 -19.85 10.02 3.49
CA THR A 115 -20.75 9.05 2.84
C THR A 115 -21.89 8.69 3.80
N PRO A 116 -23.17 8.69 3.36
CA PRO A 116 -24.32 8.31 4.21
C PRO A 116 -24.18 6.89 4.78
N ALA A 117 -24.65 6.67 6.02
CA ALA A 117 -24.47 5.42 6.76
C ALA A 117 -24.95 4.17 6.00
N ALA A 118 -26.13 4.23 5.36
CA ALA A 118 -26.65 3.11 4.58
C ALA A 118 -25.76 2.73 3.38
N GLN A 119 -25.16 3.73 2.72
CA GLN A 119 -24.22 3.49 1.61
C GLN A 119 -22.89 2.96 2.13
N ARG A 120 -22.38 3.46 3.26
CA ARG A 120 -21.15 2.95 3.88
C ARG A 120 -21.29 1.47 4.19
N ARG A 121 -22.37 1.08 4.90
CA ARG A 121 -22.61 -0.32 5.26
C ARG A 121 -22.68 -1.23 4.03
N LYS A 122 -23.38 -0.80 2.97
CA LYS A 122 -23.47 -1.55 1.72
C LYS A 122 -22.10 -1.74 1.06
N LYS A 123 -21.33 -0.67 0.90
CA LYS A 123 -19.98 -0.73 0.27
C LYS A 123 -19.00 -1.53 1.13
N ALA A 124 -19.06 -1.38 2.45
CA ALA A 124 -18.19 -2.13 3.35
C ALA A 124 -18.48 -3.63 3.32
N MET A 125 -19.76 -4.04 3.26
CA MET A 125 -20.13 -5.45 3.07
C MET A 125 -19.63 -6.00 1.74
N GLN A 126 -19.77 -5.26 0.63
CA GLN A 126 -19.24 -5.65 -0.68
C GLN A 126 -17.71 -5.81 -0.65
N ALA A 127 -17.02 -4.90 0.03
CA ALA A 127 -15.57 -5.00 0.18
C ALA A 127 -15.15 -6.22 1.02
N LEU A 128 -15.88 -6.55 2.10
CA LEU A 128 -15.66 -7.74 2.90
C LEU A 128 -15.95 -9.02 2.10
N GLU A 129 -16.99 -9.02 1.26
CA GLU A 129 -17.30 -10.13 0.37
C GLU A 129 -16.19 -10.37 -0.65
N ALA A 130 -15.65 -9.31 -1.26
CA ALA A 130 -14.54 -9.38 -2.22
C ALA A 130 -13.28 -10.03 -1.65
N VAL A 131 -13.07 -9.93 -0.33
CA VAL A 131 -11.95 -10.58 0.38
C VAL A 131 -12.34 -11.88 1.12
N GLY A 132 -13.58 -12.37 0.92
CA GLY A 132 -14.08 -13.63 1.51
C GLY A 132 -14.37 -13.57 3.00
N LEU A 133 -14.75 -12.39 3.53
CA LEU A 133 -15.01 -12.17 4.97
C LEU A 133 -16.43 -11.68 5.29
N ALA A 134 -17.40 -11.82 4.38
CA ALA A 134 -18.78 -11.39 4.62
C ALA A 134 -19.37 -11.98 5.91
N GLN A 135 -19.09 -13.27 6.19
CA GLN A 135 -19.56 -13.99 7.40
C GLN A 135 -18.84 -13.56 8.69
N ARG A 136 -17.82 -12.71 8.58
CA ARG A 136 -17.02 -12.21 9.71
C ARG A 136 -17.19 -10.71 9.95
N ALA A 137 -18.19 -10.09 9.31
CA ALA A 137 -18.44 -8.64 9.35
C ALA A 137 -18.54 -8.08 10.78
N ASP A 138 -19.20 -8.81 11.69
CA ASP A 138 -19.45 -8.38 13.08
C ASP A 138 -18.33 -8.81 14.06
N HIS A 139 -17.29 -9.52 13.59
CA HIS A 139 -16.19 -9.96 14.45
C HIS A 139 -15.25 -8.80 14.78
N LEU A 140 -14.78 -8.77 16.02
CA LEU A 140 -13.72 -7.85 16.47
C LEU A 140 -12.34 -8.37 16.00
N PRO A 141 -11.32 -7.52 15.86
CA PRO A 141 -9.99 -7.92 15.41
C PRO A 141 -9.37 -9.07 16.22
N ASN A 142 -9.59 -9.13 17.53
CA ASN A 142 -9.09 -10.21 18.39
C ASN A 142 -9.82 -11.56 18.19
N GLN A 143 -10.89 -11.59 17.42
CA GLN A 143 -11.63 -12.80 17.04
C GLN A 143 -11.26 -13.30 15.64
N LEU A 144 -10.32 -12.63 14.97
CA LEU A 144 -9.87 -12.90 13.62
C LEU A 144 -8.41 -13.39 13.63
N SER A 145 -8.09 -14.37 12.76
CA SER A 145 -6.69 -14.74 12.51
C SER A 145 -5.91 -13.60 11.89
N GLY A 146 -4.57 -13.64 11.91
CA GLY A 146 -3.71 -12.63 11.28
C GLY A 146 -4.05 -12.42 9.81
N GLY A 147 -4.19 -13.49 9.02
CA GLY A 147 -4.60 -13.41 7.62
C GLY A 147 -6.00 -12.85 7.41
N GLN A 148 -6.95 -13.11 8.35
CA GLN A 148 -8.27 -12.48 8.30
C GLN A 148 -8.20 -10.99 8.62
N GLN A 149 -7.41 -10.58 9.61
CA GLN A 149 -7.19 -9.16 9.93
C GLN A 149 -6.56 -8.41 8.74
N GLN A 150 -5.59 -9.04 8.06
CA GLN A 150 -4.98 -8.46 6.87
C GLN A 150 -6.00 -8.31 5.73
N ARG A 151 -6.87 -9.30 5.52
CA ARG A 151 -7.95 -9.20 4.54
C ARG A 151 -8.97 -8.10 4.89
N VAL A 152 -9.25 -7.84 6.17
CA VAL A 152 -10.05 -6.67 6.59
C VAL A 152 -9.33 -5.36 6.25
N ALA A 153 -8.01 -5.27 6.49
CA ALA A 153 -7.22 -4.10 6.10
C ALA A 153 -7.22 -3.88 4.58
N ILE A 154 -7.17 -4.95 3.78
CA ILE A 154 -7.29 -4.88 2.32
C ILE A 154 -8.71 -4.41 1.93
N ALA A 155 -9.78 -4.96 2.51
CA ALA A 155 -11.15 -4.50 2.27
C ALA A 155 -11.31 -3.01 2.57
N ARG A 156 -10.72 -2.53 3.68
CA ARG A 156 -10.68 -1.11 4.04
C ARG A 156 -9.97 -0.26 2.98
N SER A 157 -8.92 -0.77 2.35
CA SER A 157 -8.21 -0.06 1.28
C SER A 157 -9.02 0.07 -0.02
N LEU A 158 -9.98 -0.82 -0.24
CA LEU A 158 -10.81 -0.87 -1.46
C LEU A 158 -12.05 0.00 -1.40
N VAL A 159 -12.57 0.28 -0.21
CA VAL A 159 -13.93 0.81 0.01
C VAL A 159 -14.19 2.19 -0.60
N CYS A 160 -13.14 2.99 -0.82
CA CYS A 160 -13.20 4.30 -1.46
C CYS A 160 -12.92 4.27 -2.97
N ASP A 161 -12.84 3.08 -3.58
CA ASP A 161 -12.52 2.87 -4.99
C ASP A 161 -11.18 3.51 -5.44
N ALA A 162 -10.27 3.71 -4.50
CA ALA A 162 -8.95 4.26 -4.77
C ALA A 162 -8.22 3.48 -5.88
N PRO A 163 -7.61 4.17 -6.87
CA PRO A 163 -6.89 3.50 -7.95
C PRO A 163 -5.58 2.86 -7.51
N ILE A 164 -5.02 3.29 -6.38
CA ILE A 164 -3.72 2.86 -5.87
C ILE A 164 -3.87 2.15 -4.53
N ILE A 165 -3.17 1.04 -4.35
CA ILE A 165 -3.00 0.35 -3.06
C ILE A 165 -1.52 0.37 -2.71
N PHE A 166 -1.18 1.01 -1.58
CA PHE A 166 0.13 0.89 -0.95
C PHE A 166 0.09 -0.24 0.07
N ALA A 167 0.98 -1.21 -0.08
CA ALA A 167 1.13 -2.34 0.82
C ALA A 167 2.54 -2.33 1.44
N ASP A 168 2.63 -2.02 2.72
CA ASP A 168 3.87 -1.96 3.49
C ASP A 168 4.07 -3.25 4.27
N GLU A 169 4.95 -4.11 3.79
CA GLU A 169 5.26 -5.43 4.34
C GLU A 169 4.00 -6.25 4.70
N PRO A 170 3.05 -6.43 3.76
CA PRO A 170 1.71 -6.93 4.08
C PRO A 170 1.70 -8.39 4.55
N THR A 171 2.81 -9.11 4.42
CA THR A 171 2.99 -10.51 4.79
C THR A 171 3.85 -10.71 6.04
N GLY A 172 4.55 -9.67 6.51
CA GLY A 172 5.57 -9.79 7.54
C GLY A 172 5.12 -10.29 8.93
N ASN A 173 3.82 -10.38 9.19
CA ASN A 173 3.23 -10.94 10.42
C ASN A 173 2.37 -12.19 10.14
N LEU A 174 2.55 -12.83 8.98
CA LEU A 174 1.75 -13.97 8.54
C LEU A 174 2.63 -15.20 8.34
N ASP A 175 2.04 -16.37 8.48
CA ASP A 175 2.66 -17.62 8.04
C ASP A 175 2.71 -17.71 6.50
N THR A 176 3.49 -18.64 5.97
CA THR A 176 3.68 -18.83 4.52
C THR A 176 2.37 -19.03 3.78
N LYS A 177 1.45 -19.84 4.32
CA LYS A 177 0.15 -20.10 3.70
C LYS A 177 -0.72 -18.85 3.61
N MET A 178 -0.80 -18.08 4.70
CA MET A 178 -1.57 -16.85 4.74
C MET A 178 -0.93 -15.77 3.86
N SER A 179 0.40 -15.74 3.75
CA SER A 179 1.14 -14.85 2.86
C SER A 179 0.78 -15.10 1.40
N ILE A 180 0.73 -16.37 0.97
CA ILE A 180 0.30 -16.74 -0.39
C ILE A 180 -1.13 -16.27 -0.65
N GLU A 181 -2.07 -16.55 0.27
CA GLU A 181 -3.48 -16.14 0.12
C GLU A 181 -3.64 -14.62 -0.03
N VAL A 182 -2.85 -13.85 0.75
CA VAL A 182 -2.85 -12.38 0.69
C VAL A 182 -2.25 -11.88 -0.62
N MET A 183 -1.15 -12.46 -1.08
CA MET A 183 -0.51 -12.06 -2.34
C MET A 183 -1.33 -12.45 -3.56
N ASP A 184 -2.02 -13.60 -3.53
CA ASP A 184 -2.97 -13.99 -4.58
C ASP A 184 -4.15 -13.01 -4.63
N LEU A 185 -4.63 -12.55 -3.47
CA LEU A 185 -5.65 -11.50 -3.42
C LEU A 185 -5.16 -10.20 -4.07
N PHE A 186 -3.93 -9.72 -3.77
CA PHE A 186 -3.37 -8.56 -4.45
C PHE A 186 -3.25 -8.76 -5.96
N THR A 187 -2.79 -9.95 -6.40
CA THR A 187 -2.70 -10.29 -7.82
C THR A 187 -4.06 -10.21 -8.50
N ARG A 188 -5.10 -10.73 -7.86
CA ARG A 188 -6.48 -10.65 -8.36
C ARG A 188 -6.97 -9.21 -8.44
N LEU A 189 -6.76 -8.40 -7.40
CA LEU A 189 -7.13 -6.98 -7.39
C LEU A 189 -6.44 -6.20 -8.51
N ASN A 190 -5.19 -6.51 -8.80
CA ASN A 190 -4.46 -5.89 -9.90
C ASN A 190 -5.02 -6.32 -11.26
N LYS A 191 -5.14 -7.64 -11.51
CA LYS A 191 -5.50 -8.18 -12.83
C LYS A 191 -6.97 -7.99 -13.18
N GLU A 192 -7.88 -8.19 -12.21
CA GLU A 192 -9.33 -8.18 -12.46
C GLU A 192 -9.95 -6.80 -12.23
N MET A 193 -9.43 -6.01 -11.27
CA MET A 193 -9.97 -4.71 -10.91
C MET A 193 -9.10 -3.53 -11.40
N GLY A 194 -7.98 -3.81 -12.09
CA GLY A 194 -7.09 -2.77 -12.63
C GLY A 194 -6.43 -1.89 -11.56
N LYS A 195 -6.36 -2.33 -10.30
CA LYS A 195 -5.73 -1.55 -9.23
C LYS A 195 -4.22 -1.50 -9.43
N THR A 196 -3.64 -0.32 -9.26
CA THR A 196 -2.20 -0.15 -9.18
C THR A 196 -1.72 -0.54 -7.80
N ILE A 197 -0.75 -1.44 -7.70
CA ILE A 197 -0.25 -1.93 -6.41
C ILE A 197 1.22 -1.55 -6.26
N ILE A 198 1.54 -0.93 -5.13
CA ILE A 198 2.90 -0.60 -4.76
C ILE A 198 3.19 -1.32 -3.46
N LEU A 199 3.98 -2.37 -3.57
CA LEU A 199 4.35 -3.28 -2.50
C LEU A 199 5.74 -2.93 -1.98
N ILE A 200 5.87 -2.66 -0.69
CA ILE A 200 7.17 -2.60 -0.03
C ILE A 200 7.40 -3.92 0.67
N THR A 201 8.53 -4.53 0.38
CA THR A 201 8.93 -5.77 1.03
C THR A 201 10.46 -5.90 1.05
N HIS A 202 10.97 -6.63 2.01
CA HIS A 202 12.36 -7.09 2.02
C HIS A 202 12.47 -8.57 1.63
N GLU A 203 11.34 -9.25 1.43
CA GLU A 203 11.24 -10.66 1.07
C GLU A 203 11.28 -10.84 -0.45
N PRO A 204 12.32 -11.49 -1.02
CA PRO A 204 12.44 -11.69 -2.46
C PRO A 204 11.27 -12.48 -3.07
N ASP A 205 10.77 -13.48 -2.35
CA ASP A 205 9.68 -14.34 -2.82
C ASP A 205 8.36 -13.57 -2.95
N ILE A 206 8.10 -12.65 -2.01
CA ILE A 206 6.95 -11.76 -2.05
C ILE A 206 7.08 -10.75 -3.20
N ALA A 207 8.29 -10.24 -3.46
CA ALA A 207 8.53 -9.33 -4.57
C ALA A 207 8.29 -9.97 -5.95
N GLN A 208 8.39 -11.29 -6.07
CA GLN A 208 8.13 -12.04 -7.30
C GLN A 208 6.66 -12.03 -7.77
N TYR A 209 5.73 -11.56 -6.96
CA TYR A 209 4.34 -11.36 -7.39
C TYR A 209 4.17 -10.11 -8.26
N ALA A 210 5.08 -9.15 -8.15
CA ALA A 210 5.02 -7.90 -8.92
C ALA A 210 5.51 -8.10 -10.37
N THR A 211 5.07 -7.22 -11.26
CA THR A 211 5.52 -7.16 -12.67
C THR A 211 6.72 -6.26 -12.87
N ARG A 212 7.10 -5.49 -11.84
CA ARG A 212 8.22 -4.55 -11.86
C ARG A 212 8.88 -4.49 -10.48
N LEU A 213 10.20 -4.49 -10.47
CA LEU A 213 11.01 -4.45 -9.27
C LEU A 213 11.88 -3.19 -9.26
N ILE A 214 11.70 -2.37 -8.23
CA ILE A 214 12.52 -1.20 -7.97
C ILE A 214 13.37 -1.47 -6.73
N LYS A 215 14.70 -1.33 -6.84
CA LYS A 215 15.61 -1.52 -5.71
C LYS A 215 16.14 -0.19 -5.19
N PHE A 216 16.12 -0.06 -3.87
CA PHE A 216 16.61 1.09 -3.14
C PHE A 216 17.87 0.74 -2.33
N LYS A 217 18.80 1.68 -2.31
CA LYS A 217 19.97 1.66 -1.42
C LYS A 217 20.39 3.09 -1.09
N ASP A 218 20.66 3.37 0.18
CA ASP A 218 21.18 4.65 0.67
C ASP A 218 20.40 5.88 0.16
N GLY A 219 19.06 5.78 0.16
CA GLY A 219 18.16 6.85 -0.30
C GLY A 219 18.05 7.00 -1.81
N GLN A 220 18.63 6.11 -2.60
CA GLN A 220 18.63 6.16 -4.06
C GLN A 220 17.96 4.95 -4.68
N LYS A 221 17.39 5.13 -5.87
CA LYS A 221 16.94 4.05 -6.75
C LYS A 221 18.16 3.49 -7.50
N ILE A 222 18.54 2.24 -7.21
CA ILE A 222 19.72 1.60 -7.83
C ILE A 222 19.35 0.72 -9.02
N SER A 223 18.12 0.17 -9.08
CA SER A 223 17.61 -0.51 -10.28
C SER A 223 16.11 -0.34 -10.40
N ASP A 224 15.59 -0.53 -11.61
CA ASP A 224 14.17 -0.40 -11.97
C ASP A 224 13.94 -1.31 -13.19
N GLU A 225 13.43 -2.52 -12.94
CA GLU A 225 13.41 -3.59 -13.93
C GLU A 225 12.02 -4.22 -14.02
N LYS A 226 11.56 -4.50 -15.23
CA LYS A 226 10.38 -5.34 -15.44
C LYS A 226 10.74 -6.80 -15.16
N GLN A 227 9.83 -7.52 -14.55
CA GLN A 227 9.98 -8.94 -14.28
C GLN A 227 8.73 -9.72 -14.68
N ILE A 228 8.90 -11.03 -14.90
CA ILE A 228 7.77 -11.94 -15.12
C ILE A 228 7.35 -12.46 -13.76
N PRO A 229 6.13 -12.17 -13.30
CA PRO A 229 5.68 -12.63 -11.99
C PRO A 229 5.51 -14.15 -11.98
N CYS A 230 6.08 -14.82 -10.99
CA CYS A 230 5.91 -16.26 -10.81
C CYS A 230 4.91 -16.63 -9.70
N GLY A 231 4.46 -15.65 -8.92
CA GLY A 231 3.43 -15.85 -7.89
C GLY A 231 3.79 -16.95 -6.88
N ALA A 232 2.78 -17.72 -6.46
CA ALA A 232 2.95 -18.82 -5.51
C ALA A 232 3.95 -19.91 -5.94
N ALA A 233 4.28 -20.01 -7.24
CA ALA A 233 5.22 -21.00 -7.75
C ALA A 233 6.68 -20.77 -7.28
N CYS A 234 7.00 -19.54 -6.87
CA CYS A 234 8.33 -19.17 -6.39
C CYS A 234 8.46 -19.18 -4.87
N MET A 235 7.38 -19.46 -4.15
CA MET A 235 7.44 -19.58 -2.70
C MET A 235 8.18 -20.87 -2.29
N PRO A 236 9.00 -20.83 -1.23
CA PRO A 236 9.63 -22.03 -0.69
C PRO A 236 8.54 -23.06 -0.38
N LYS A 237 8.71 -24.28 -0.90
CA LYS A 237 7.85 -25.38 -0.45
C LYS A 237 8.24 -25.68 0.97
N GLU A 238 7.27 -25.65 1.89
CA GLU A 238 7.50 -26.16 3.25
C GLU A 238 7.95 -27.63 3.12
N ASP A 239 9.19 -27.90 3.53
CA ASP A 239 9.63 -29.28 3.74
C ASP A 239 8.74 -29.90 4.83
N LYS A 240 8.06 -30.96 4.44
CA LYS A 240 7.14 -31.73 5.32
C LYS A 240 7.90 -32.49 6.38
#